data_060ddb962e90632d52d82dfdef26e938
#
_entry.id   060ddb962e90632d52d82dfdef26e938
#
_cell.length_a   1.000
_cell.length_b   1.000
_cell.length_c   1.000
_cell.angle_alpha   90.00
_cell.angle_beta   90.00
_cell.angle_gamma   90.00
#
_symmetry.space_group_name_H-M   'P 1'
#
loop_
_entity.id
_entity.type
_entity.pdbx_description
1 polymer ?
#
loop_
_entity_poly.entity_id
_entity_poly.type
_entity_poly.pdbx_seq_one_letter_code
_entity_poly.pdbx_strand_id
1 'polypeptide(L)'
;MRMIGHIISIILLLSSVSNLSARHPFFTTGIALTEKGEILLAQKGTKQVDFFSSDGKKLLRSFALNEAPTGICADGGKAYVTTFETKGMLHVVNLSSEVIETGILVGSGACYPVLSNDRQKVYVCNQYAGTVSEVDVRQQKVTRTVRVLREPKSAVLSKDGNYLFVANFLPNQRADEDVVASCVSVIETKSFTKVKDIQLANGSNALRDICLTPDGKYIYVTHNLGRFTVPTSQLQQGWMNTSAFSIIDAETQTFLGAVLVDEPERGAAGVWGIRCDQKHIYITHSGTHDVSIINHPAMLEKFLAYPNKEQLDYDLRFLYGLRKRLPLEGNGPRGILLTGDQLFIPTYFADVLNILDISSGKLTTAALNPDRAETKEHLGEKYFNDAIKCFQNWQSCNGCHPGDARMDAMNWDLMNDGIGNPKNCKSLLYSHVTPPCMISGIRENAELAVRAGFKFIQFFDIDEESAACVDAYLKALRPVPSPYLVDGQLSKKAVEGRKVFEKLKCGACHSGPYFTDMKMHRIGENVEFEKGWDTPTLIEVWRTAPYLFNGSAATLEEVFTKYKHGVEKQKVSPKEIEALTEYVNSL
;
A
#
# COMPACT_ATOMS: atom_id res chain seq x y z
N MET A 1 -20.49 74.03 -44.67
CA MET A 1 -19.71 73.81 -43.43
C MET A 1 -19.63 72.30 -43.17
N ARG A 2 -18.48 71.74 -43.49
CA ARG A 2 -18.23 70.28 -43.29
C ARG A 2 -17.51 70.11 -41.98
N MET A 3 -18.11 69.29 -41.07
CA MET A 3 -17.45 68.81 -39.83
C MET A 3 -16.70 67.51 -40.13
N ILE A 4 -15.41 67.52 -39.88
CA ILE A 4 -14.52 66.38 -40.00
C ILE A 4 -14.52 65.66 -38.63
N GLY A 5 -15.08 64.46 -38.58
CA GLY A 5 -15.01 63.60 -37.37
C GLY A 5 -13.71 62.81 -37.37
N HIS A 6 -12.93 62.94 -36.30
CA HIS A 6 -11.77 62.11 -36.06
C HIS A 6 -12.21 60.81 -35.36
N ILE A 7 -11.98 59.67 -36.02
CA ILE A 7 -12.12 58.35 -35.43
C ILE A 7 -10.79 57.99 -34.76
N ILE A 8 -10.78 57.95 -33.46
CA ILE A 8 -9.65 57.43 -32.67
C ILE A 8 -9.86 55.91 -32.55
N SER A 9 -9.04 55.16 -33.28
CA SER A 9 -8.96 53.69 -33.12
C SER A 9 -8.16 53.35 -31.87
N ILE A 10 -8.86 52.90 -30.84
CA ILE A 10 -8.23 52.30 -29.64
C ILE A 10 -7.89 50.85 -29.99
N ILE A 11 -6.61 50.56 -30.19
CA ILE A 11 -6.10 49.20 -30.27
C ILE A 11 -6.03 48.65 -28.83
N LEU A 12 -6.99 47.82 -28.48
CA LEU A 12 -6.92 46.97 -27.25
C LEU A 12 -5.89 45.86 -27.52
N LEU A 13 -4.70 46.01 -26.97
CA LEU A 13 -3.77 44.93 -26.78
C LEU A 13 -4.36 43.98 -25.70
N LEU A 14 -5.05 42.94 -26.12
CA LEU A 14 -5.35 41.79 -25.29
C LEU A 14 -4.04 41.05 -25.05
N SER A 15 -3.37 41.36 -23.95
CA SER A 15 -2.36 40.49 -23.37
C SER A 15 -3.08 39.23 -22.93
N SER A 16 -2.97 38.16 -23.71
CA SER A 16 -3.31 36.80 -23.25
C SER A 16 -2.35 36.44 -22.13
N VAL A 17 -2.73 36.78 -20.91
CA VAL A 17 -2.19 36.09 -19.72
C VAL A 17 -2.69 34.66 -19.88
N SER A 18 -1.85 33.79 -20.40
CA SER A 18 -2.05 32.36 -20.27
C SER A 18 -2.09 32.08 -18.77
N ASN A 19 -3.30 31.88 -18.23
CA ASN A 19 -3.46 31.26 -16.94
C ASN A 19 -2.79 29.88 -17.04
N LEU A 20 -1.53 29.79 -16.62
CA LEU A 20 -0.91 28.51 -16.31
C LEU A 20 -1.74 27.93 -15.16
N SER A 21 -2.74 27.16 -15.52
CA SER A 21 -3.50 26.36 -14.57
C SER A 21 -2.50 25.43 -13.89
N ALA A 22 -2.30 25.61 -12.60
CA ALA A 22 -1.45 24.75 -11.79
C ALA A 22 -1.84 23.29 -12.02
N ARG A 23 -0.85 22.45 -12.34
CA ARG A 23 -1.10 21.04 -12.68
C ARG A 23 -1.22 20.18 -11.41
N HIS A 24 -2.15 19.25 -11.43
CA HIS A 24 -2.27 18.24 -10.37
C HIS A 24 -0.98 17.43 -10.24
N PRO A 25 -0.62 17.02 -9.01
CA PRO A 25 0.47 16.08 -8.78
C PRO A 25 0.30 14.78 -9.57
N PHE A 26 1.38 14.19 -10.03
CA PHE A 26 1.34 12.98 -10.86
C PHE A 26 1.09 11.71 -10.04
N PHE A 27 1.71 11.58 -8.87
CA PHE A 27 1.64 10.37 -8.04
C PHE A 27 1.96 9.11 -8.84
N THR A 28 3.20 8.97 -9.28
CA THR A 28 3.64 7.84 -10.11
C THR A 28 3.46 6.50 -9.38
N THR A 29 2.65 5.60 -9.94
CA THR A 29 2.32 4.28 -9.38
C THR A 29 3.03 3.12 -10.04
N GLY A 30 3.62 3.33 -11.21
CA GLY A 30 4.32 2.28 -11.95
C GLY A 30 5.29 2.83 -12.97
N ILE A 31 6.31 2.03 -13.27
CA ILE A 31 7.34 2.32 -14.28
C ILE A 31 7.59 1.07 -15.10
N ALA A 32 7.69 1.21 -16.42
CA ALA A 32 7.99 0.12 -17.35
C ALA A 32 8.90 0.60 -18.48
N LEU A 33 9.50 -0.36 -19.19
CA LEU A 33 10.35 -0.11 -20.35
C LEU A 33 9.70 -0.73 -21.60
N THR A 34 9.67 0.01 -22.70
CA THR A 34 9.26 -0.53 -24.01
C THR A 34 10.42 -1.20 -24.71
N GLU A 35 10.16 -2.02 -25.72
CA GLU A 35 11.19 -2.61 -26.57
C GLU A 35 12.05 -1.58 -27.32
N LYS A 36 11.51 -0.38 -27.53
CA LYS A 36 12.23 0.76 -28.14
C LYS A 36 13.10 1.54 -27.14
N GLY A 37 13.11 1.09 -25.88
CA GLY A 37 13.84 1.76 -24.79
C GLY A 37 13.14 3.00 -24.23
N GLU A 38 11.89 3.28 -24.59
CA GLU A 38 11.13 4.37 -23.99
C GLU A 38 10.71 3.99 -22.57
N ILE A 39 10.73 4.94 -21.63
CA ILE A 39 10.32 4.75 -20.26
C ILE A 39 8.86 5.17 -20.13
N LEU A 40 8.04 4.27 -19.61
CA LEU A 40 6.62 4.52 -19.32
C LEU A 40 6.44 4.81 -17.84
N LEU A 41 5.73 5.88 -17.51
CA LEU A 41 5.32 6.23 -16.15
C LEU A 41 3.80 6.26 -16.04
N ALA A 42 3.24 5.48 -15.13
CA ALA A 42 1.80 5.47 -14.83
C ALA A 42 1.48 6.55 -13.78
N GLN A 43 0.73 7.58 -14.15
CA GLN A 43 0.46 8.79 -13.37
C GLN A 43 -0.96 8.74 -12.78
N LYS A 44 -1.08 8.42 -11.49
CA LYS A 44 -2.37 8.27 -10.80
C LYS A 44 -3.16 9.59 -10.75
N GLY A 45 -2.50 10.69 -10.40
CA GLY A 45 -3.16 11.97 -10.17
C GLY A 45 -3.72 12.64 -11.42
N THR A 46 -3.10 12.39 -12.57
CA THR A 46 -3.53 12.93 -13.88
C THR A 46 -4.20 11.89 -14.77
N LYS A 47 -4.34 10.63 -14.29
CA LYS A 47 -4.97 9.52 -15.03
C LYS A 47 -4.38 9.34 -16.42
N GLN A 48 -3.06 9.23 -16.50
CA GLN A 48 -2.35 9.10 -17.78
C GLN A 48 -1.13 8.18 -17.69
N VAL A 49 -0.63 7.78 -18.84
CA VAL A 49 0.69 7.16 -18.99
C VAL A 49 1.56 8.11 -19.79
N ASP A 50 2.70 8.48 -19.23
CA ASP A 50 3.70 9.33 -19.86
C ASP A 50 4.82 8.49 -20.47
N PHE A 51 5.28 8.90 -21.66
CA PHE A 51 6.35 8.26 -22.40
C PHE A 51 7.57 9.17 -22.39
N PHE A 52 8.66 8.71 -21.85
CA PHE A 52 9.93 9.42 -21.80
C PHE A 52 10.95 8.79 -22.74
N SER A 53 11.93 9.60 -23.16
CA SER A 53 13.12 9.12 -23.86
C SER A 53 13.87 8.07 -23.03
N SER A 54 14.70 7.27 -23.67
CA SER A 54 15.47 6.18 -23.05
C SER A 54 16.40 6.66 -21.92
N ASP A 55 16.80 7.93 -21.94
CA ASP A 55 17.59 8.57 -20.88
C ASP A 55 16.71 9.22 -19.77
N GLY A 56 15.38 9.10 -19.86
CA GLY A 56 14.41 9.60 -18.89
C GLY A 56 14.24 11.12 -18.82
N LYS A 57 14.89 11.88 -19.71
CA LYS A 57 14.97 13.36 -19.57
C LYS A 57 13.91 14.11 -20.36
N LYS A 58 13.39 13.54 -21.44
CA LYS A 58 12.46 14.21 -22.32
C LYS A 58 11.12 13.49 -22.34
N LEU A 59 10.05 14.20 -21.98
CA LEU A 59 8.68 13.76 -22.23
C LEU A 59 8.45 13.74 -23.75
N LEU A 60 8.13 12.58 -24.29
CA LEU A 60 7.86 12.39 -25.72
C LEU A 60 6.38 12.62 -26.03
N ARG A 61 5.50 12.02 -25.24
CA ARG A 61 4.05 12.06 -25.36
C ARG A 61 3.36 11.54 -24.11
N SER A 62 2.06 11.76 -24.01
CA SER A 62 1.21 11.26 -22.92
C SER A 62 -0.05 10.63 -23.48
N PHE A 63 -0.53 9.60 -22.80
CA PHE A 63 -1.73 8.87 -23.14
C PHE A 63 -2.73 8.92 -21.96
N ALA A 64 -3.93 9.45 -22.20
CA ALA A 64 -4.95 9.60 -21.17
C ALA A 64 -5.73 8.30 -20.90
N LEU A 65 -6.05 8.08 -19.65
CA LEU A 65 -6.89 6.98 -19.16
C LEU A 65 -8.18 7.56 -18.55
N ASN A 66 -9.25 6.77 -18.53
CA ASN A 66 -10.50 7.18 -17.88
C ASN A 66 -10.43 7.06 -16.34
N GLU A 67 -9.59 6.16 -15.83
CA GLU A 67 -9.41 5.90 -14.41
C GLU A 67 -7.93 5.98 -14.02
N ALA A 68 -7.67 6.14 -12.73
CA ALA A 68 -6.30 6.23 -12.20
C ALA A 68 -5.54 4.90 -12.37
N PRO A 69 -4.34 4.92 -12.98
CA PRO A 69 -3.52 3.72 -13.11
C PRO A 69 -2.96 3.29 -11.76
N THR A 70 -2.89 1.97 -11.54
CA THR A 70 -2.40 1.31 -10.33
C THR A 70 -1.14 0.48 -10.58
N GLY A 71 -0.79 0.24 -11.84
CA GLY A 71 0.42 -0.49 -12.24
C GLY A 71 0.52 -0.58 -13.76
N ILE A 72 1.71 -0.89 -14.25
CA ILE A 72 2.02 -0.99 -15.68
C ILE A 72 3.12 -2.03 -15.94
N CYS A 73 2.98 -2.80 -17.00
CA CYS A 73 4.07 -3.50 -17.64
C CYS A 73 3.96 -3.36 -19.17
N ALA A 74 5.04 -3.59 -19.91
CA ALA A 74 5.04 -3.41 -21.36
C ALA A 74 5.85 -4.50 -22.06
N ASP A 75 5.41 -4.88 -23.26
CA ASP A 75 6.09 -5.81 -24.15
C ASP A 75 5.46 -5.86 -25.55
N GLY A 76 6.25 -6.20 -26.57
CA GLY A 76 5.76 -6.49 -27.92
C GLY A 76 4.93 -5.39 -28.56
N GLY A 77 5.26 -4.12 -28.33
CA GLY A 77 4.52 -2.96 -28.84
C GLY A 77 3.21 -2.70 -28.10
N LYS A 78 2.98 -3.34 -26.94
CA LYS A 78 1.82 -3.14 -26.07
C LYS A 78 2.23 -2.76 -24.65
N ALA A 79 1.37 -1.97 -23.98
CA ALA A 79 1.41 -1.81 -22.53
C ALA A 79 0.13 -2.40 -21.90
N TYR A 80 0.30 -2.94 -20.73
CA TYR A 80 -0.76 -3.51 -19.91
C TYR A 80 -0.88 -2.66 -18.65
N VAL A 81 -1.96 -1.90 -18.55
CA VAL A 81 -2.16 -0.92 -17.49
C VAL A 81 -3.35 -1.33 -16.62
N THR A 82 -3.11 -1.53 -15.34
CA THR A 82 -4.20 -1.78 -14.39
C THR A 82 -4.76 -0.46 -13.89
N THR A 83 -6.08 -0.42 -13.70
CA THR A 83 -6.80 0.69 -13.06
C THR A 83 -7.80 0.17 -12.04
N PHE A 84 -8.11 1.00 -11.04
CA PHE A 84 -9.14 0.71 -10.07
C PHE A 84 -9.69 2.00 -9.45
N GLU A 85 -10.92 2.35 -9.78
CA GLU A 85 -11.73 3.34 -9.05
C GLU A 85 -13.07 2.72 -8.64
N THR A 86 -13.75 2.07 -9.59
CA THR A 86 -15.02 1.39 -9.36
C THR A 86 -14.94 -0.10 -9.64
N LYS A 87 -14.26 -0.48 -10.73
CA LYS A 87 -14.05 -1.88 -11.15
C LYS A 87 -12.57 -2.05 -11.47
N GLY A 88 -11.99 -3.19 -11.08
CA GLY A 88 -10.60 -3.49 -11.41
C GLY A 88 -10.47 -3.89 -12.88
N MET A 89 -9.72 -3.11 -13.65
CA MET A 89 -9.54 -3.28 -15.08
C MET A 89 -8.08 -3.51 -15.44
N LEU A 90 -7.86 -4.29 -16.50
CA LEU A 90 -6.61 -4.35 -17.24
C LEU A 90 -6.84 -3.76 -18.63
N HIS A 91 -6.18 -2.66 -18.95
CA HIS A 91 -6.22 -2.03 -20.26
C HIS A 91 -5.05 -2.53 -21.10
N VAL A 92 -5.34 -2.98 -22.33
CA VAL A 92 -4.34 -3.30 -23.34
C VAL A 92 -4.20 -2.09 -24.24
N VAL A 93 -3.03 -1.46 -24.20
CA VAL A 93 -2.73 -0.23 -24.94
C VAL A 93 -1.75 -0.56 -26.06
N ASN A 94 -2.09 -0.20 -27.29
CA ASN A 94 -1.18 -0.26 -28.41
C ASN A 94 -0.23 0.93 -28.38
N LEU A 95 1.07 0.67 -28.25
CA LEU A 95 2.09 1.70 -28.09
C LEU A 95 2.40 2.49 -29.37
N SER A 96 2.01 1.97 -30.55
CA SER A 96 2.25 2.65 -31.82
C SER A 96 1.09 3.57 -32.21
N SER A 97 -0.15 3.15 -31.99
CA SER A 97 -1.36 3.93 -32.28
C SER A 97 -1.87 4.74 -31.09
N GLU A 98 -1.35 4.48 -29.88
CA GLU A 98 -1.75 5.13 -28.63
C GLU A 98 -3.26 4.99 -28.31
N VAL A 99 -3.80 3.79 -28.64
CA VAL A 99 -5.22 3.47 -28.43
C VAL A 99 -5.36 2.35 -27.43
N ILE A 100 -6.35 2.45 -26.53
CA ILE A 100 -6.81 1.31 -25.73
C ILE A 100 -7.51 0.33 -26.68
N GLU A 101 -6.88 -0.81 -26.95
CA GLU A 101 -7.49 -1.86 -27.77
C GLU A 101 -8.67 -2.50 -27.04
N THR A 102 -8.54 -2.70 -25.73
CA THR A 102 -9.58 -3.28 -24.89
C THR A 102 -9.36 -2.98 -23.43
N GLY A 103 -10.46 -2.98 -22.65
CA GLY A 103 -10.47 -3.03 -21.19
C GLY A 103 -11.06 -4.34 -20.71
N ILE A 104 -10.31 -5.07 -19.87
CA ILE A 104 -10.68 -6.39 -19.37
C ILE A 104 -10.98 -6.29 -17.89
N LEU A 105 -12.20 -6.67 -17.47
CA LEU A 105 -12.57 -6.76 -16.06
C LEU A 105 -11.81 -7.92 -15.42
N VAL A 106 -10.99 -7.64 -14.39
CA VAL A 106 -10.13 -8.64 -13.74
C VAL A 106 -10.52 -8.92 -12.29
N GLY A 107 -10.72 -7.89 -11.48
CA GLY A 107 -11.13 -8.05 -10.07
C GLY A 107 -10.90 -6.78 -9.27
N SER A 108 -11.59 -6.65 -8.13
CA SER A 108 -11.52 -5.47 -7.27
C SER A 108 -10.08 -5.22 -6.76
N GLY A 109 -9.60 -4.00 -6.91
CA GLY A 109 -8.25 -3.61 -6.53
C GLY A 109 -7.17 -4.06 -7.50
N ALA A 110 -7.46 -4.16 -8.80
CA ALA A 110 -6.49 -4.56 -9.83
C ALA A 110 -5.20 -3.73 -9.74
N CYS A 111 -4.07 -4.39 -9.65
CA CYS A 111 -2.75 -3.78 -9.55
C CYS A 111 -1.65 -4.75 -10.02
N TYR A 112 -0.45 -4.22 -10.23
CA TYR A 112 0.77 -4.97 -10.48
C TYR A 112 0.62 -6.06 -11.57
N PRO A 113 0.49 -5.68 -12.85
CA PRO A 113 0.41 -6.63 -13.96
C PRO A 113 1.79 -7.27 -14.21
N VAL A 114 1.83 -8.60 -14.37
CA VAL A 114 3.05 -9.38 -14.61
C VAL A 114 2.89 -10.20 -15.87
N LEU A 115 3.78 -10.04 -16.84
CA LEU A 115 3.81 -10.85 -18.07
C LEU A 115 4.39 -12.23 -17.80
N SER A 116 3.80 -13.27 -18.42
CA SER A 116 4.39 -14.60 -18.45
C SER A 116 5.68 -14.63 -19.28
N ASN A 117 6.57 -15.59 -19.01
CA ASN A 117 7.84 -15.70 -19.71
C ASN A 117 7.68 -15.91 -21.23
N ASP A 118 6.60 -16.57 -21.66
CA ASP A 118 6.22 -16.76 -23.06
C ASP A 118 5.43 -15.58 -23.66
N ARG A 119 5.13 -14.55 -22.83
CA ARG A 119 4.41 -13.33 -23.18
C ARG A 119 2.98 -13.53 -23.71
N GLN A 120 2.41 -14.71 -23.44
CA GLN A 120 1.04 -15.03 -23.87
C GLN A 120 -0.01 -14.69 -22.82
N LYS A 121 0.41 -14.42 -21.57
CA LYS A 121 -0.45 -14.18 -20.43
C LYS A 121 -0.01 -12.97 -19.64
N VAL A 122 -0.99 -12.31 -18.99
CA VAL A 122 -0.76 -11.31 -17.97
C VAL A 122 -1.42 -11.79 -16.69
N TYR A 123 -0.65 -11.85 -15.61
CA TYR A 123 -1.16 -12.09 -14.25
C TYR A 123 -1.42 -10.76 -13.57
N VAL A 124 -2.60 -10.59 -12.96
CA VAL A 124 -2.99 -9.36 -12.30
C VAL A 124 -3.36 -9.65 -10.85
N CYS A 125 -2.71 -8.98 -9.92
CA CYS A 125 -3.11 -8.98 -8.52
C CYS A 125 -4.40 -8.16 -8.34
N ASN A 126 -5.42 -8.74 -7.71
CA ASN A 126 -6.67 -8.08 -7.36
C ASN A 126 -6.67 -7.85 -5.85
N GLN A 127 -6.08 -6.74 -5.41
CA GLN A 127 -5.75 -6.47 -4.02
C GLN A 127 -6.94 -6.67 -3.09
N TYR A 128 -8.07 -6.06 -3.40
CA TYR A 128 -9.24 -6.09 -2.51
C TYR A 128 -10.10 -7.34 -2.67
N ALA A 129 -10.05 -8.00 -3.82
CA ALA A 129 -10.71 -9.30 -4.01
C ALA A 129 -9.95 -10.47 -3.37
N GLY A 130 -8.67 -10.29 -3.00
CA GLY A 130 -7.83 -11.38 -2.49
C GLY A 130 -7.59 -12.48 -3.53
N THR A 131 -7.45 -12.10 -4.80
CA THR A 131 -7.30 -13.04 -5.92
C THR A 131 -6.19 -12.61 -6.88
N VAL A 132 -5.76 -13.56 -7.72
CA VAL A 132 -4.94 -13.28 -8.90
C VAL A 132 -5.70 -13.76 -10.13
N SER A 133 -5.80 -12.91 -11.16
CA SER A 133 -6.40 -13.24 -12.44
C SER A 133 -5.33 -13.54 -13.49
N GLU A 134 -5.54 -14.60 -14.27
CA GLU A 134 -4.78 -14.89 -15.48
C GLU A 134 -5.55 -14.37 -16.69
N VAL A 135 -4.91 -13.52 -17.48
CA VAL A 135 -5.48 -12.94 -18.70
C VAL A 135 -4.72 -13.48 -19.91
N ASP A 136 -5.44 -14.07 -20.86
CA ASP A 136 -4.88 -14.44 -22.17
C ASP A 136 -4.76 -13.18 -23.04
N VAL A 137 -3.54 -12.87 -23.49
CA VAL A 137 -3.22 -11.67 -24.27
C VAL A 137 -3.89 -11.68 -25.65
N ARG A 138 -4.01 -12.85 -26.29
CA ARG A 138 -4.60 -12.98 -27.64
C ARG A 138 -6.12 -12.94 -27.57
N GLN A 139 -6.70 -13.67 -26.61
CA GLN A 139 -8.16 -13.73 -26.43
C GLN A 139 -8.72 -12.49 -25.72
N GLN A 140 -7.83 -11.68 -25.12
CA GLN A 140 -8.16 -10.46 -24.38
C GLN A 140 -9.25 -10.69 -23.32
N LYS A 141 -9.13 -11.77 -22.54
CA LYS A 141 -10.08 -12.14 -21.49
C LYS A 141 -9.40 -12.83 -20.31
N VAL A 142 -10.03 -12.75 -19.15
CA VAL A 142 -9.68 -13.57 -17.98
C VAL A 142 -9.98 -15.04 -18.32
N THR A 143 -8.98 -15.90 -18.17
CA THR A 143 -9.13 -17.35 -18.38
C THR A 143 -9.30 -18.09 -17.08
N ARG A 144 -8.64 -17.64 -16.00
CA ARG A 144 -8.68 -18.27 -14.68
C ARG A 144 -8.49 -17.22 -13.60
N THR A 145 -9.02 -17.52 -12.41
CA THR A 145 -8.82 -16.70 -11.20
C THR A 145 -8.57 -17.62 -10.03
N VAL A 146 -7.58 -17.31 -9.20
CA VAL A 146 -7.23 -18.08 -8.01
C VAL A 146 -7.26 -17.20 -6.77
N ARG A 147 -7.83 -17.70 -5.68
CA ARG A 147 -7.81 -17.02 -4.38
C ARG A 147 -6.44 -17.19 -3.72
N VAL A 148 -5.91 -16.09 -3.25
CA VAL A 148 -4.70 -16.02 -2.40
C VAL A 148 -5.06 -15.47 -1.02
N LEU A 149 -4.07 -15.03 -0.25
CA LEU A 149 -4.33 -14.42 1.04
C LEU A 149 -4.71 -12.94 0.91
N ARG A 150 -4.64 -12.22 2.01
CA ARG A 150 -5.16 -10.87 2.14
C ARG A 150 -4.32 -9.85 1.36
N GLU A 151 -4.99 -9.11 0.48
CA GLU A 151 -4.43 -7.98 -0.27
C GLU A 151 -3.16 -8.32 -1.09
N PRO A 152 -3.22 -9.20 -2.11
CA PRO A 152 -2.10 -9.43 -3.02
C PRO A 152 -1.68 -8.10 -3.66
N LYS A 153 -0.38 -7.74 -3.52
CA LYS A 153 0.12 -6.42 -3.88
C LYS A 153 1.10 -6.43 -5.04
N SER A 154 1.95 -7.45 -5.09
CA SER A 154 2.98 -7.61 -6.12
C SER A 154 3.26 -9.08 -6.36
N ALA A 155 3.84 -9.41 -7.52
CA ALA A 155 4.13 -10.79 -7.86
C ALA A 155 5.38 -10.90 -8.75
N VAL A 156 6.02 -12.07 -8.72
CA VAL A 156 7.14 -12.41 -9.60
C VAL A 156 7.07 -13.87 -10.02
N LEU A 157 7.43 -14.17 -11.27
CA LEU A 157 7.54 -15.52 -11.76
C LEU A 157 8.87 -16.17 -11.37
N SER A 158 8.86 -17.48 -11.14
CA SER A 158 10.09 -18.27 -11.15
C SER A 158 10.78 -18.18 -12.51
N LYS A 159 12.08 -18.47 -12.55
CA LYS A 159 12.88 -18.36 -13.79
C LYS A 159 12.35 -19.22 -14.94
N ASP A 160 11.83 -20.39 -14.61
CA ASP A 160 11.20 -21.32 -15.56
C ASP A 160 9.73 -20.99 -15.90
N GLY A 161 9.13 -20.02 -15.18
CA GLY A 161 7.74 -19.61 -15.34
C GLY A 161 6.71 -20.57 -14.74
N ASN A 162 7.14 -21.62 -14.03
CA ASN A 162 6.23 -22.64 -13.48
C ASN A 162 5.49 -22.18 -12.23
N TYR A 163 6.05 -21.22 -11.49
CA TYR A 163 5.46 -20.69 -10.27
C TYR A 163 5.37 -19.17 -10.31
N LEU A 164 4.27 -18.65 -9.79
CA LEU A 164 4.06 -17.22 -9.52
C LEU A 164 4.04 -17.02 -8.01
N PHE A 165 4.98 -16.21 -7.50
CA PHE A 165 5.08 -15.84 -6.10
C PHE A 165 4.38 -14.50 -5.90
N VAL A 166 3.42 -14.45 -4.97
CA VAL A 166 2.53 -13.30 -4.75
C VAL A 166 2.73 -12.78 -3.34
N ALA A 167 3.20 -11.55 -3.20
CA ALA A 167 3.32 -10.88 -1.91
C ALA A 167 1.95 -10.38 -1.44
N ASN A 168 1.46 -10.91 -0.32
CA ASN A 168 0.23 -10.46 0.29
C ASN A 168 0.53 -9.34 1.30
N PHE A 169 -0.16 -8.22 1.17
CA PHE A 169 0.19 -6.97 1.83
C PHE A 169 0.12 -7.04 3.35
N LEU A 170 -0.91 -7.68 3.91
CA LEU A 170 -1.18 -7.71 5.34
C LEU A 170 -1.28 -9.15 5.88
N PRO A 171 -1.00 -9.35 7.18
CA PRO A 171 -1.33 -10.59 7.88
C PRO A 171 -2.82 -10.91 7.79
N ASN A 172 -3.16 -12.19 7.82
CA ASN A 172 -4.54 -12.68 7.81
C ASN A 172 -4.92 -13.52 9.03
N GLN A 173 -3.99 -13.66 9.97
CA GLN A 173 -4.21 -14.33 11.26
C GLN A 173 -4.91 -13.40 12.24
N ARG A 174 -5.26 -13.95 13.41
CA ARG A 174 -5.61 -13.18 14.60
C ARG A 174 -4.39 -12.38 15.06
N ALA A 175 -4.62 -11.18 15.59
CA ALA A 175 -3.52 -10.33 16.07
C ALA A 175 -3.05 -10.70 17.49
N ASP A 176 -3.74 -11.60 18.18
CA ASP A 176 -3.40 -12.11 19.52
C ASP A 176 -2.67 -13.47 19.49
N GLU A 177 -2.15 -13.87 18.32
CA GLU A 177 -1.30 -15.05 18.17
C GLU A 177 0.18 -14.71 18.45
N ASP A 178 0.96 -15.73 18.81
CA ASP A 178 2.41 -15.57 19.07
C ASP A 178 3.18 -15.12 17.84
N VAL A 179 2.73 -15.54 16.65
CA VAL A 179 3.31 -15.18 15.36
C VAL A 179 2.26 -14.56 14.47
N VAL A 180 2.44 -13.29 14.16
CA VAL A 180 1.59 -12.53 13.24
C VAL A 180 2.45 -12.02 12.10
N ALA A 181 2.26 -12.56 10.90
CA ALA A 181 3.10 -12.23 9.74
C ALA A 181 2.35 -12.37 8.42
N SER A 182 2.65 -11.50 7.49
CA SER A 182 2.23 -11.64 6.10
C SER A 182 2.93 -12.82 5.43
N CYS A 183 2.31 -13.34 4.37
CA CYS A 183 2.81 -14.49 3.63
C CYS A 183 3.05 -14.14 2.15
N VAL A 184 3.90 -14.93 1.51
CA VAL A 184 4.00 -15.01 0.05
C VAL A 184 3.25 -16.25 -0.42
N SER A 185 2.18 -16.07 -1.20
CA SER A 185 1.43 -17.20 -1.79
C SER A 185 2.13 -17.68 -3.05
N VAL A 186 2.19 -18.99 -3.24
CA VAL A 186 2.78 -19.63 -4.44
C VAL A 186 1.67 -20.25 -5.28
N ILE A 187 1.60 -19.86 -6.54
CA ILE A 187 0.63 -20.36 -7.52
C ILE A 187 1.41 -21.17 -8.57
N GLU A 188 1.03 -22.43 -8.80
CA GLU A 188 1.51 -23.19 -9.95
C GLU A 188 0.83 -22.66 -11.22
N THR A 189 1.59 -22.16 -12.18
CA THR A 189 1.04 -21.46 -13.37
C THR A 189 0.30 -22.38 -14.32
N LYS A 190 0.69 -23.66 -14.41
CA LYS A 190 0.07 -24.64 -15.29
C LYS A 190 -1.37 -24.98 -14.85
N SER A 191 -1.57 -25.38 -13.61
CA SER A 191 -2.89 -25.67 -13.03
C SER A 191 -3.64 -24.40 -12.62
N PHE A 192 -2.92 -23.31 -12.38
CA PHE A 192 -3.37 -22.05 -11.80
C PHE A 192 -4.04 -22.24 -10.44
N THR A 193 -3.40 -23.01 -9.59
CA THR A 193 -3.83 -23.29 -8.21
C THR A 193 -2.78 -22.81 -7.23
N LYS A 194 -3.23 -22.31 -6.08
CA LYS A 194 -2.34 -21.96 -4.96
C LYS A 194 -1.85 -23.26 -4.32
N VAL A 195 -0.53 -23.48 -4.31
CA VAL A 195 0.10 -24.70 -3.79
C VAL A 195 0.71 -24.49 -2.41
N LYS A 196 1.06 -23.26 -2.03
CA LYS A 196 1.70 -22.96 -0.75
C LYS A 196 1.47 -21.51 -0.32
N ASP A 197 1.51 -21.27 0.98
CA ASP A 197 1.70 -19.95 1.58
C ASP A 197 3.00 -19.99 2.41
N ILE A 198 3.94 -19.11 2.11
CA ILE A 198 5.23 -18.99 2.78
C ILE A 198 5.11 -17.88 3.81
N GLN A 199 5.03 -18.23 5.09
CA GLN A 199 4.99 -17.27 6.19
C GLN A 199 6.37 -16.62 6.37
N LEU A 200 6.40 -15.30 6.53
CA LEU A 200 7.62 -14.52 6.76
C LEU A 200 7.92 -14.40 8.27
N ALA A 201 8.95 -13.63 8.64
CA ALA A 201 9.32 -13.38 10.02
C ALA A 201 8.17 -12.71 10.80
N ASN A 202 8.11 -12.99 12.11
CA ASN A 202 7.11 -12.38 13.00
C ASN A 202 7.15 -10.85 12.94
N GLY A 203 5.99 -10.22 12.75
CA GLY A 203 5.86 -8.80 12.56
C GLY A 203 5.91 -8.34 11.09
N SER A 204 6.17 -9.23 10.12
CA SER A 204 6.16 -8.85 8.70
C SER A 204 4.78 -8.37 8.27
N ASN A 205 4.72 -7.16 7.75
CA ASN A 205 3.50 -6.53 7.24
C ASN A 205 3.83 -5.53 6.11
N ALA A 206 2.80 -5.06 5.44
CA ALA A 206 2.93 -4.12 4.34
C ALA A 206 3.96 -4.58 3.28
N LEU A 207 3.83 -5.82 2.80
CA LEU A 207 4.65 -6.32 1.71
C LEU A 207 4.40 -5.50 0.45
N ARG A 208 5.46 -4.91 -0.14
CA ARG A 208 5.29 -3.91 -1.19
C ARG A 208 5.76 -4.35 -2.56
N ASP A 209 6.97 -4.84 -2.67
CA ASP A 209 7.55 -5.25 -3.95
C ASP A 209 8.33 -6.56 -3.79
N ILE A 210 8.47 -7.27 -4.89
CA ILE A 210 9.07 -8.59 -4.95
C ILE A 210 9.93 -8.71 -6.21
N CYS A 211 11.11 -9.31 -6.11
CA CYS A 211 11.95 -9.59 -7.27
C CYS A 211 12.64 -10.96 -7.15
N LEU A 212 12.94 -11.54 -8.30
CA LEU A 212 13.74 -12.77 -8.44
C LEU A 212 15.19 -12.39 -8.69
N THR A 213 16.13 -13.11 -8.09
CA THR A 213 17.56 -12.95 -8.39
C THR A 213 17.89 -13.38 -9.84
N PRO A 214 18.93 -12.82 -10.48
CA PRO A 214 19.26 -13.11 -11.87
C PRO A 214 19.55 -14.59 -12.16
N ASP A 215 20.07 -15.31 -11.17
CA ASP A 215 20.30 -16.76 -11.26
C ASP A 215 19.02 -17.59 -11.08
N GLY A 216 17.95 -16.96 -10.55
CA GLY A 216 16.66 -17.59 -10.30
C GLY A 216 16.56 -18.37 -9.00
N LYS A 217 17.57 -18.27 -8.12
CA LYS A 217 17.62 -19.07 -6.88
C LYS A 217 16.86 -18.46 -5.72
N TYR A 218 16.84 -17.13 -5.61
CA TYR A 218 16.25 -16.45 -4.47
C TYR A 218 15.21 -15.41 -4.92
N ILE A 219 14.26 -15.21 -4.05
CA ILE A 219 13.24 -14.17 -4.15
C ILE A 219 13.42 -13.21 -2.99
N TYR A 220 13.44 -11.92 -3.27
CA TYR A 220 13.50 -10.85 -2.29
C TYR A 220 12.17 -10.11 -2.22
N VAL A 221 11.69 -9.84 -1.00
CA VAL A 221 10.41 -9.17 -0.74
C VAL A 221 10.62 -8.06 0.27
N THR A 222 10.29 -6.81 -0.07
CA THR A 222 10.35 -5.68 0.86
C THR A 222 9.11 -5.60 1.74
N HIS A 223 9.30 -5.33 3.03
CA HIS A 223 8.21 -5.21 3.99
C HIS A 223 8.62 -4.42 5.24
N ASN A 224 7.62 -3.95 5.99
CA ASN A 224 7.84 -3.54 7.36
C ASN A 224 7.97 -4.77 8.26
N LEU A 225 8.67 -4.60 9.36
CA LEU A 225 8.78 -5.60 10.41
C LEU A 225 8.39 -4.94 11.73
N GLY A 226 7.11 -5.09 12.11
CA GLY A 226 6.53 -4.50 13.31
C GLY A 226 7.01 -5.23 14.57
N ARG A 227 7.58 -4.49 15.53
CA ARG A 227 8.06 -5.02 16.81
C ARG A 227 6.98 -4.98 17.87
N PHE A 228 5.79 -5.51 17.54
CA PHE A 228 4.60 -5.42 18.39
C PHE A 228 4.73 -6.19 19.71
N THR A 229 5.67 -7.12 19.82
CA THR A 229 5.99 -7.87 21.04
C THR A 229 7.06 -7.21 21.92
N VAL A 230 7.67 -6.10 21.45
CA VAL A 230 8.71 -5.41 22.22
C VAL A 230 8.07 -4.56 23.34
N PRO A 231 8.64 -4.56 24.56
CA PRO A 231 8.12 -3.76 25.65
C PRO A 231 8.07 -2.27 25.33
N THR A 232 7.05 -1.57 25.82
CA THR A 232 6.83 -0.13 25.61
C THR A 232 7.98 0.76 26.05
N SER A 233 8.82 0.32 26.98
CA SER A 233 10.05 1.01 27.39
C SER A 233 11.06 1.19 26.24
N GLN A 234 10.90 0.47 25.14
CA GLN A 234 11.74 0.56 23.94
C GLN A 234 11.25 1.60 22.93
N LEU A 235 10.05 2.17 23.09
CA LEU A 235 9.47 3.13 22.14
C LEU A 235 10.38 4.31 21.84
N GLN A 236 11.02 4.89 22.86
CA GLN A 236 11.93 6.03 22.70
C GLN A 236 13.22 5.67 21.94
N GLN A 237 13.54 4.39 21.85
CA GLN A 237 14.72 3.92 21.12
C GLN A 237 14.45 3.82 19.60
N GLY A 238 13.25 4.11 19.14
CA GLY A 238 12.80 3.74 17.82
C GLY A 238 12.36 2.26 17.79
N TRP A 239 12.56 1.55 16.72
CA TRP A 239 12.37 0.09 16.63
C TRP A 239 10.94 -0.43 16.57
N MET A 240 9.93 0.40 16.68
CA MET A 240 8.54 -0.07 16.57
C MET A 240 8.27 -0.72 15.21
N ASN A 241 8.58 0.01 14.15
CA ASN A 241 8.51 -0.49 12.78
C ASN A 241 9.91 -0.44 12.18
N THR A 242 10.55 -1.58 12.09
CA THR A 242 11.80 -1.74 11.33
C THR A 242 11.48 -2.05 9.88
N SER A 243 12.43 -1.78 9.02
CA SER A 243 12.34 -1.97 7.58
C SER A 243 13.23 -3.14 7.16
N ALA A 244 12.69 -4.06 6.35
CA ALA A 244 13.38 -5.28 6.00
C ALA A 244 13.13 -5.72 4.55
N PHE A 245 13.94 -6.63 4.08
CA PHE A 245 13.59 -7.52 2.99
C PHE A 245 13.79 -8.97 3.41
N SER A 246 12.83 -9.81 3.03
CA SER A 246 12.89 -11.26 3.26
C SER A 246 13.55 -11.96 2.08
N ILE A 247 14.24 -13.05 2.38
CA ILE A 247 14.89 -13.95 1.42
C ILE A 247 14.16 -15.29 1.42
N ILE A 248 13.68 -15.70 0.25
CA ILE A 248 12.99 -16.95 0.02
C ILE A 248 13.80 -17.77 -1.00
N ASP A 249 14.00 -19.03 -0.73
CA ASP A 249 14.52 -20.00 -1.72
C ASP A 249 13.42 -20.30 -2.74
N ALA A 250 13.68 -20.01 -4.01
CA ALA A 250 12.68 -20.12 -5.06
C ALA A 250 12.37 -21.58 -5.46
N GLU A 251 13.34 -22.51 -5.32
CA GLU A 251 13.19 -23.91 -5.67
C GLU A 251 12.43 -24.67 -4.58
N THR A 252 12.89 -24.55 -3.34
CA THR A 252 12.27 -25.23 -2.19
C THR A 252 11.03 -24.50 -1.66
N GLN A 253 10.80 -23.25 -2.12
CA GLN A 253 9.70 -22.40 -1.69
C GLN A 253 9.68 -22.22 -0.16
N THR A 254 10.84 -21.93 0.43
CA THR A 254 10.99 -21.78 1.87
C THR A 254 11.54 -20.41 2.25
N PHE A 255 11.02 -19.85 3.31
CA PHE A 255 11.56 -18.64 3.93
C PHE A 255 12.93 -18.95 4.56
N LEU A 256 13.95 -18.17 4.26
CA LEU A 256 15.31 -18.37 4.76
C LEU A 256 15.69 -17.38 5.85
N GLY A 257 15.14 -16.18 5.86
CA GLY A 257 15.42 -15.15 6.84
C GLY A 257 15.05 -13.75 6.33
N ALA A 258 15.05 -12.77 7.24
CA ALA A 258 14.83 -11.36 6.93
C ALA A 258 16.07 -10.53 7.29
N VAL A 259 16.44 -9.60 6.42
CA VAL A 259 17.58 -8.68 6.59
C VAL A 259 17.04 -7.29 6.84
N LEU A 260 17.45 -6.67 7.94
CA LEU A 260 17.11 -5.28 8.25
C LEU A 260 17.88 -4.32 7.34
N VAL A 261 17.17 -3.30 6.85
CA VAL A 261 17.76 -2.20 6.09
C VAL A 261 17.90 -0.91 6.91
N ASP A 262 17.53 -0.96 8.19
CA ASP A 262 17.80 0.12 9.14
C ASP A 262 19.24 0.06 9.64
N GLU A 263 19.73 1.16 10.18
CA GLU A 263 21.01 1.30 10.88
C GLU A 263 20.72 1.60 12.36
N PRO A 264 21.64 1.29 13.29
CA PRO A 264 21.41 1.53 14.72
C PRO A 264 21.00 2.96 15.07
N GLU A 265 21.54 3.94 14.34
CA GLU A 265 21.35 5.37 14.60
C GLU A 265 20.37 6.03 13.61
N ARG A 266 19.94 5.31 12.56
CA ARG A 266 19.11 5.88 11.52
C ARG A 266 18.25 4.83 10.84
N GLY A 267 16.94 5.01 10.92
CA GLY A 267 16.00 4.19 10.18
C GLY A 267 16.08 4.36 8.65
N ALA A 268 15.55 3.39 7.94
CA ALA A 268 15.37 3.37 6.48
C ALA A 268 13.88 3.18 6.17
N ALA A 269 13.04 3.98 6.81
CA ALA A 269 11.61 3.79 6.86
C ALA A 269 10.92 3.84 5.49
N GLY A 270 9.86 3.05 5.38
CA GLY A 270 9.03 3.02 4.19
C GLY A 270 9.70 2.30 3.03
N VAL A 271 10.33 1.14 3.27
CA VAL A 271 10.84 0.29 2.18
C VAL A 271 9.76 0.07 1.14
N TRP A 272 10.14 0.15 -0.15
CA TRP A 272 9.17 0.03 -1.22
C TRP A 272 9.67 -0.84 -2.37
N GLY A 273 10.20 -0.26 -3.45
CA GLY A 273 10.70 -0.99 -4.61
C GLY A 273 11.97 -1.77 -4.32
N ILE A 274 12.12 -2.95 -4.93
CA ILE A 274 13.32 -3.76 -4.88
C ILE A 274 13.65 -4.31 -6.26
N ARG A 275 14.90 -4.15 -6.69
CA ARG A 275 15.47 -4.80 -7.87
C ARG A 275 16.87 -5.28 -7.56
N CYS A 276 17.35 -6.27 -8.28
CA CYS A 276 18.73 -6.73 -8.16
C CYS A 276 19.32 -7.12 -9.51
N ASP A 277 20.62 -6.95 -9.61
CA ASP A 277 21.47 -7.53 -10.64
C ASP A 277 22.49 -8.49 -10.00
N GLN A 278 23.49 -8.92 -10.76
CA GLN A 278 24.53 -9.79 -10.24
C GLN A 278 25.45 -9.11 -9.22
N LYS A 279 25.53 -7.77 -9.21
CA LYS A 279 26.45 -6.98 -8.38
C LYS A 279 25.77 -6.34 -7.18
N HIS A 280 24.53 -5.88 -7.36
CA HIS A 280 23.86 -5.06 -6.35
C HIS A 280 22.39 -5.44 -6.16
N ILE A 281 21.89 -5.13 -4.96
CA ILE A 281 20.47 -5.05 -4.64
C ILE A 281 20.15 -3.56 -4.42
N TYR A 282 19.07 -3.09 -5.02
CA TYR A 282 18.58 -1.71 -4.91
C TYR A 282 17.24 -1.71 -4.20
N ILE A 283 17.12 -0.92 -3.12
CA ILE A 283 15.89 -0.82 -2.33
C ILE A 283 15.56 0.66 -2.12
N THR A 284 14.38 1.10 -2.54
CA THR A 284 13.90 2.47 -2.28
C THR A 284 13.27 2.57 -0.91
N HIS A 285 13.49 3.71 -0.25
CA HIS A 285 12.92 4.05 1.05
C HIS A 285 12.04 5.29 0.91
N SER A 286 10.73 5.06 0.79
CA SER A 286 9.74 6.13 0.53
C SER A 286 9.65 7.14 1.67
N GLY A 287 9.91 6.72 2.91
CA GLY A 287 9.85 7.58 4.09
C GLY A 287 11.12 8.38 4.37
N THR A 288 12.30 7.86 3.99
CA THR A 288 13.59 8.54 4.19
C THR A 288 14.19 9.12 2.92
N HIS A 289 13.49 9.00 1.80
CA HIS A 289 13.80 9.62 0.50
C HIS A 289 15.18 9.28 -0.05
N ASP A 290 15.58 8.02 0.11
CA ASP A 290 16.87 7.52 -0.36
C ASP A 290 16.74 6.13 -1.02
N VAL A 291 17.83 5.64 -1.60
CA VAL A 291 17.97 4.28 -2.11
C VAL A 291 19.16 3.59 -1.46
N SER A 292 18.94 2.38 -0.96
CA SER A 292 20.03 1.48 -0.55
C SER A 292 20.59 0.76 -1.77
N ILE A 293 21.92 0.74 -1.89
CA ILE A 293 22.71 -0.01 -2.86
C ILE A 293 23.55 -1.00 -2.07
N ILE A 294 23.22 -2.29 -2.16
CA ILE A 294 23.82 -3.35 -1.34
C ILE A 294 24.68 -4.24 -2.24
N ASN A 295 25.89 -4.55 -1.84
CA ASN A 295 26.75 -5.52 -2.53
C ASN A 295 26.10 -6.91 -2.47
N HIS A 296 25.51 -7.37 -3.58
CA HIS A 296 24.69 -8.57 -3.64
C HIS A 296 25.48 -9.86 -3.31
N PRO A 297 26.64 -10.15 -3.97
CA PRO A 297 27.40 -11.36 -3.65
C PRO A 297 27.88 -11.42 -2.20
N ALA A 298 28.44 -10.33 -1.69
CA ALA A 298 28.96 -10.29 -0.33
C ALA A 298 27.85 -10.37 0.73
N MET A 299 26.70 -9.75 0.47
CA MET A 299 25.52 -9.86 1.32
C MET A 299 25.03 -11.31 1.36
N LEU A 300 24.90 -11.96 0.22
CA LEU A 300 24.41 -13.34 0.14
C LEU A 300 25.38 -14.33 0.79
N GLU A 301 26.67 -14.18 0.58
CA GLU A 301 27.72 -14.98 1.25
C GLU A 301 27.62 -14.84 2.77
N LYS A 302 27.56 -13.60 3.29
CA LYS A 302 27.40 -13.33 4.72
C LYS A 302 26.09 -13.90 5.26
N PHE A 303 25.00 -13.77 4.51
CA PHE A 303 23.69 -14.31 4.87
C PHE A 303 23.73 -15.84 4.97
N LEU A 304 24.28 -16.54 4.00
CA LEU A 304 24.36 -18.00 4.00
C LEU A 304 25.22 -18.53 5.14
N ALA A 305 26.29 -17.83 5.46
CA ALA A 305 27.21 -18.15 6.57
C ALA A 305 26.69 -17.72 7.96
N TYR A 306 25.59 -16.95 8.05
CA TYR A 306 25.09 -16.43 9.32
C TYR A 306 24.58 -17.58 10.22
N PRO A 307 25.10 -17.71 11.46
CA PRO A 307 24.90 -18.94 12.24
C PRO A 307 23.47 -19.14 12.74
N ASN A 308 22.76 -18.06 13.09
CA ASN A 308 21.39 -18.13 13.59
C ASN A 308 20.49 -17.15 12.83
N LYS A 309 19.88 -17.64 11.75
CA LYS A 309 19.03 -16.81 10.87
C LYS A 309 17.77 -16.30 11.54
N GLU A 310 17.31 -16.94 12.61
CA GLU A 310 16.14 -16.49 13.40
C GLU A 310 16.41 -15.19 14.18
N GLN A 311 17.69 -14.87 14.42
CA GLN A 311 18.09 -13.60 15.08
C GLN A 311 18.52 -12.54 14.10
N LEU A 312 18.62 -12.87 12.82
CA LEU A 312 19.12 -11.94 11.80
C LEU A 312 18.20 -10.71 11.65
N ASP A 313 16.91 -10.92 11.83
CA ASP A 313 15.91 -9.85 11.76
C ASP A 313 15.97 -8.86 12.95
N TYR A 314 16.89 -9.06 13.90
CA TYR A 314 17.25 -8.11 14.97
C TYR A 314 18.64 -7.50 14.77
N ASP A 315 19.43 -7.94 13.78
CA ASP A 315 20.79 -7.46 13.54
C ASP A 315 20.83 -6.21 12.66
N LEU A 316 20.75 -5.03 13.28
CA LEU A 316 20.88 -3.73 12.61
C LEU A 316 22.27 -3.46 12.00
N ARG A 317 23.26 -4.29 12.30
CA ARG A 317 24.64 -4.14 11.79
C ARG A 317 24.96 -5.13 10.67
N PHE A 318 24.04 -6.01 10.31
CA PHE A 318 24.28 -7.03 9.30
C PHE A 318 24.79 -6.44 7.97
N LEU A 319 24.21 -5.33 7.51
CA LEU A 319 24.61 -4.67 6.26
C LEU A 319 25.79 -3.70 6.41
N TYR A 320 26.41 -3.61 7.59
CA TYR A 320 27.54 -2.72 7.81
C TYR A 320 28.72 -3.07 6.88
N GLY A 321 29.22 -2.07 6.15
CA GLY A 321 30.27 -2.24 5.14
C GLY A 321 29.81 -2.83 3.80
N LEU A 322 28.59 -3.33 3.70
CA LEU A 322 28.01 -3.92 2.48
C LEU A 322 27.05 -3.00 1.73
N ARG A 323 26.57 -1.93 2.38
CA ARG A 323 25.55 -1.05 1.87
C ARG A 323 26.00 0.41 1.81
N LYS A 324 25.58 1.09 0.75
CA LYS A 324 25.59 2.55 0.63
C LYS A 324 24.17 3.05 0.52
N ARG A 325 23.80 4.10 1.27
CA ARG A 325 22.54 4.84 1.10
C ARG A 325 22.82 6.10 0.31
N LEU A 326 22.07 6.29 -0.77
CA LEU A 326 22.16 7.45 -1.65
C LEU A 326 20.90 8.30 -1.50
N PRO A 327 20.97 9.54 -0.98
CA PRO A 327 19.85 10.46 -0.98
C PRO A 327 19.36 10.74 -2.40
N LEU A 328 18.05 10.81 -2.57
CA LEU A 328 17.40 11.12 -3.84
C LEU A 328 16.80 12.53 -3.79
N GLU A 329 16.62 13.14 -4.94
CA GLU A 329 15.87 14.38 -5.05
C GLU A 329 14.36 14.09 -5.04
N GLY A 330 13.60 14.93 -4.33
CA GLY A 330 12.16 14.75 -4.13
C GLY A 330 11.81 13.74 -3.04
N ASN A 331 10.51 13.54 -2.83
CA ASN A 331 9.97 12.76 -1.71
C ASN A 331 9.24 11.51 -2.20
N GLY A 332 9.37 10.42 -1.45
CA GLY A 332 8.62 9.19 -1.66
C GLY A 332 9.03 8.39 -2.89
N PRO A 333 10.29 7.96 -3.04
CA PRO A 333 10.68 7.02 -4.09
C PRO A 333 9.97 5.67 -3.87
N ARG A 334 9.22 5.19 -4.86
CA ARG A 334 8.42 3.95 -4.73
C ARG A 334 8.72 2.92 -5.80
N GLY A 335 8.82 3.32 -7.06
CA GLY A 335 9.13 2.42 -8.17
C GLY A 335 10.63 2.34 -8.45
N ILE A 336 11.07 1.25 -9.07
CA ILE A 336 12.42 1.08 -9.61
C ILE A 336 12.34 0.42 -10.97
N LEU A 337 13.00 1.00 -11.97
CA LEU A 337 13.32 0.36 -13.23
C LEU A 337 14.83 0.24 -13.36
N LEU A 338 15.31 -0.99 -13.46
CA LEU A 338 16.71 -1.32 -13.70
C LEU A 338 16.86 -1.76 -15.16
N THR A 339 17.69 -1.08 -15.92
CA THR A 339 17.96 -1.43 -17.31
C THR A 339 19.41 -1.10 -17.70
N GLY A 340 20.17 -2.11 -18.13
CA GLY A 340 21.61 -1.96 -18.37
C GLY A 340 22.32 -1.42 -17.12
N ASP A 341 23.10 -0.35 -17.29
CA ASP A 341 23.81 0.32 -16.21
C ASP A 341 23.03 1.52 -15.61
N GLN A 342 21.72 1.59 -15.83
CA GLN A 342 20.90 2.70 -15.35
C GLN A 342 19.78 2.24 -14.41
N LEU A 343 19.56 3.04 -13.38
CA LEU A 343 18.46 2.90 -12.44
C LEU A 343 17.58 4.14 -12.50
N PHE A 344 16.29 3.94 -12.80
CA PHE A 344 15.29 4.99 -12.84
C PHE A 344 14.36 4.87 -11.64
N ILE A 345 14.25 5.94 -10.85
CA ILE A 345 13.48 5.96 -9.61
C ILE A 345 12.56 7.18 -9.60
N PRO A 346 11.26 7.02 -9.93
CA PRO A 346 10.29 8.09 -9.80
C PRO A 346 9.93 8.34 -8.34
N THR A 347 9.70 9.60 -7.99
CA THR A 347 9.20 10.00 -6.67
C THR A 347 7.69 10.23 -6.71
N TYR A 348 6.99 9.68 -5.73
CA TYR A 348 5.53 9.74 -5.66
C TYR A 348 5.02 11.12 -5.22
N PHE A 349 5.72 11.78 -4.28
CA PHE A 349 5.28 13.04 -3.69
C PHE A 349 5.92 14.30 -4.28
N ALA A 350 6.86 14.18 -5.23
CA ALA A 350 7.57 15.33 -5.75
C ALA A 350 7.61 15.44 -7.27
N ASP A 351 7.09 14.45 -8.00
CA ASP A 351 7.09 14.38 -9.45
C ASP A 351 8.51 14.59 -10.06
N VAL A 352 9.50 13.90 -9.47
CA VAL A 352 10.90 13.89 -9.93
C VAL A 352 11.27 12.47 -10.34
N LEU A 353 11.96 12.32 -11.46
CA LEU A 353 12.59 11.07 -11.87
C LEU A 353 14.09 11.16 -11.56
N ASN A 354 14.55 10.34 -10.63
CA ASN A 354 15.97 10.18 -10.34
C ASN A 354 16.58 9.14 -11.30
N ILE A 355 17.74 9.44 -11.87
CA ILE A 355 18.43 8.63 -12.87
C ILE A 355 19.85 8.42 -12.38
N LEU A 356 20.14 7.20 -11.93
CA LEU A 356 21.45 6.80 -11.43
C LEU A 356 22.18 5.99 -12.51
N ASP A 357 23.34 6.47 -12.94
CA ASP A 357 24.29 5.67 -13.68
C ASP A 357 25.08 4.81 -12.67
N ILE A 358 24.89 3.49 -12.77
CA ILE A 358 25.41 2.54 -11.79
C ILE A 358 26.94 2.45 -11.86
N SER A 359 27.50 2.53 -13.06
CA SER A 359 28.94 2.35 -13.30
C SER A 359 29.74 3.53 -12.78
N SER A 360 29.29 4.76 -12.99
CA SER A 360 29.93 5.98 -12.52
C SER A 360 29.48 6.44 -11.14
N GLY A 361 28.32 5.95 -10.66
CA GLY A 361 27.66 6.42 -9.44
C GLY A 361 27.05 7.83 -9.57
N LYS A 362 26.95 8.36 -10.78
CA LYS A 362 26.40 9.69 -11.04
C LYS A 362 24.89 9.69 -10.98
N LEU A 363 24.33 10.50 -10.08
CA LEU A 363 22.89 10.78 -9.99
C LEU A 363 22.56 12.04 -10.79
N THR A 364 21.53 11.96 -11.63
CA THR A 364 20.92 13.10 -12.33
C THR A 364 19.40 13.02 -12.15
N THR A 365 18.71 14.12 -12.38
CA THR A 365 17.25 14.20 -12.17
C THR A 365 16.55 14.83 -13.36
N ALA A 366 15.28 14.49 -13.52
CA ALA A 366 14.36 15.15 -14.43
C ALA A 366 13.08 15.53 -13.68
N ALA A 367 12.70 16.82 -13.75
CA ALA A 367 11.42 17.26 -13.22
C ALA A 367 10.31 16.79 -14.16
N LEU A 368 9.37 15.99 -13.65
CA LEU A 368 8.26 15.45 -14.44
C LEU A 368 7.12 16.47 -14.58
N ASN A 369 6.90 17.29 -13.54
CA ASN A 369 5.81 18.24 -13.44
C ASN A 369 6.29 19.55 -12.78
N PRO A 370 6.97 20.43 -13.53
CA PRO A 370 7.53 21.66 -12.97
C PRO A 370 6.45 22.65 -12.48
N ASP A 371 5.23 22.56 -13.00
CA ASP A 371 4.10 23.45 -12.67
C ASP A 371 3.18 22.83 -11.60
N ARG A 372 3.68 21.87 -10.83
CA ARG A 372 2.93 21.17 -9.78
C ARG A 372 2.36 22.14 -8.75
N ALA A 373 1.06 22.02 -8.46
CA ALA A 373 0.42 22.66 -7.31
C ALA A 373 0.16 21.66 -6.20
N GLU A 374 0.51 22.04 -5.00
CA GLU A 374 0.23 21.23 -3.81
C GLU A 374 -0.98 21.79 -3.05
N THR A 375 -1.90 20.91 -2.66
CA THR A 375 -2.98 21.22 -1.73
C THR A 375 -2.57 20.79 -0.31
N LYS A 376 -3.34 21.21 0.70
CA LYS A 376 -3.11 20.76 2.08
C LYS A 376 -3.26 19.25 2.21
N GLU A 377 -4.18 18.64 1.47
CA GLU A 377 -4.39 17.19 1.44
C GLU A 377 -3.16 16.46 0.88
N HIS A 378 -2.57 16.96 -0.21
CA HIS A 378 -1.36 16.38 -0.79
C HIS A 378 -0.15 16.51 0.14
N LEU A 379 0.03 17.69 0.77
CA LEU A 379 1.06 17.89 1.78
C LEU A 379 0.84 16.98 2.98
N GLY A 380 -0.42 16.82 3.41
CA GLY A 380 -0.80 15.93 4.49
C GLY A 380 -0.48 14.45 4.19
N GLU A 381 -0.78 13.97 2.97
CA GLU A 381 -0.39 12.63 2.53
C GLU A 381 1.13 12.45 2.54
N LYS A 382 1.87 13.46 2.06
CA LYS A 382 3.34 13.46 2.14
C LYS A 382 3.81 13.34 3.59
N TYR A 383 3.36 14.20 4.50
CA TYR A 383 3.78 14.20 5.91
C TYR A 383 3.37 12.93 6.66
N PHE A 384 2.24 12.34 6.30
CA PHE A 384 1.81 11.05 6.84
C PHE A 384 2.77 9.89 6.48
N ASN A 385 3.45 10.01 5.35
CA ASN A 385 4.41 9.01 4.84
C ASN A 385 5.88 9.40 5.08
N ASP A 386 6.15 10.56 5.66
CA ASP A 386 7.49 11.13 5.79
C ASP A 386 8.12 10.76 7.14
N ALA A 387 9.15 9.94 7.12
CA ALA A 387 9.89 9.54 8.30
C ALA A 387 10.93 10.58 8.77
N ILE A 388 11.16 11.64 8.00
CA ILE A 388 11.97 12.78 8.48
C ILE A 388 11.27 13.46 9.67
N LYS A 389 9.94 13.34 9.76
CA LYS A 389 9.13 13.77 10.89
C LYS A 389 9.03 12.69 12.00
N CYS A 390 10.10 11.94 12.21
CA CYS A 390 10.23 10.94 13.27
C CYS A 390 11.66 10.94 13.81
N PHE A 391 11.80 10.72 15.12
CA PHE A 391 13.10 10.55 15.76
C PHE A 391 13.93 9.49 15.03
N GLN A 392 15.16 9.83 14.66
CA GLN A 392 16.09 8.99 13.90
C GLN A 392 15.49 8.35 12.61
N ASN A 393 14.39 8.86 12.08
CA ASN A 393 13.76 8.43 10.84
C ASN A 393 13.29 6.96 10.83
N TRP A 394 12.92 6.40 11.97
CA TRP A 394 12.56 5.01 12.11
C TRP A 394 11.24 4.64 11.44
N GLN A 395 10.28 5.53 11.45
CA GLN A 395 8.93 5.27 10.93
C GLN A 395 8.22 6.55 10.52
N SER A 396 7.06 6.38 9.90
CA SER A 396 6.05 7.41 9.68
C SER A 396 4.70 6.85 10.15
N CYS A 397 3.63 7.64 10.10
CA CYS A 397 2.27 7.15 10.39
C CYS A 397 1.90 5.92 9.54
N ASN A 398 2.39 5.87 8.29
CA ASN A 398 2.20 4.73 7.38
C ASN A 398 2.87 3.43 7.87
N GLY A 399 3.70 3.46 8.91
CA GLY A 399 4.27 2.26 9.53
C GLY A 399 3.20 1.38 10.17
N CYS A 400 2.33 1.97 11.02
CA CYS A 400 1.20 1.29 11.66
C CYS A 400 -0.10 1.41 10.85
N HIS A 401 -0.24 2.45 10.02
CA HIS A 401 -1.45 2.71 9.22
C HIS A 401 -1.16 2.65 7.71
N PRO A 402 -0.65 1.50 7.18
CA PRO A 402 -0.38 1.34 5.75
C PRO A 402 -1.67 1.28 4.91
N GLY A 403 -1.51 1.32 3.59
CA GLY A 403 -2.64 1.14 2.66
C GLY A 403 -3.65 2.29 2.71
N ASP A 404 -3.18 3.52 2.51
CA ASP A 404 -3.97 4.75 2.53
C ASP A 404 -4.60 5.02 3.90
N ALA A 405 -3.77 5.05 4.94
CA ALA A 405 -4.13 5.32 6.33
C ALA A 405 -5.14 4.31 6.91
N ARG A 406 -4.97 3.01 6.60
CA ARG A 406 -5.82 1.94 7.18
C ARG A 406 -5.16 1.33 8.42
N MET A 407 -4.64 0.13 8.36
CA MET A 407 -4.11 -0.57 9.52
C MET A 407 -3.14 -1.69 9.11
N ASP A 408 -2.26 -2.09 10.02
CA ASP A 408 -1.23 -3.11 9.80
C ASP A 408 -1.64 -4.53 10.24
N ALA A 409 -2.82 -4.68 10.80
CA ALA A 409 -3.37 -5.94 11.34
C ALA A 409 -2.62 -6.47 12.57
N MET A 410 -1.96 -5.61 13.34
CA MET A 410 -1.19 -5.97 14.53
C MET A 410 -1.76 -5.33 15.80
N ASN A 411 -1.42 -5.90 16.93
CA ASN A 411 -1.71 -5.34 18.25
C ASN A 411 -0.52 -4.55 18.76
N TRP A 412 -0.77 -3.33 19.19
CA TRP A 412 0.24 -2.46 19.76
C TRP A 412 -0.09 -2.08 21.20
N ASP A 413 0.88 -2.22 22.09
CA ASP A 413 0.82 -1.67 23.43
C ASP A 413 1.67 -0.40 23.50
N LEU A 414 1.06 0.73 23.28
CA LEU A 414 1.73 2.03 23.25
C LEU A 414 1.62 2.79 24.58
N MET A 415 1.00 2.19 25.61
CA MET A 415 0.78 2.80 26.94
C MET A 415 0.14 4.21 26.90
N ASN A 416 -0.42 4.62 25.77
CA ASN A 416 -0.95 5.96 25.55
C ASN A 416 -2.28 6.23 26.28
N ASP A 417 -2.88 5.19 26.85
CA ASP A 417 -4.05 5.24 27.72
C ASP A 417 -3.73 4.92 29.21
N GLY A 418 -2.44 4.73 29.53
CA GLY A 418 -1.98 4.44 30.88
C GLY A 418 -2.15 2.98 31.32
N ILE A 419 -2.60 2.09 30.42
CA ILE A 419 -2.82 0.66 30.71
C ILE A 419 -1.99 -0.16 29.73
N GLY A 420 -1.16 -1.07 30.26
CA GLY A 420 -0.35 -1.99 29.47
C GLY A 420 -1.20 -3.13 28.92
N ASN A 421 -1.93 -2.90 27.82
CA ASN A 421 -2.63 -3.94 27.09
C ASN A 421 -2.53 -3.73 25.58
N PRO A 422 -2.17 -4.75 24.81
CA PRO A 422 -2.12 -4.69 23.36
C PRO A 422 -3.50 -4.42 22.74
N LYS A 423 -3.56 -3.47 21.83
CA LYS A 423 -4.78 -3.07 21.12
C LYS A 423 -4.58 -3.14 19.62
N ASN A 424 -5.58 -3.67 18.93
CA ASN A 424 -5.56 -3.79 17.48
C ASN A 424 -5.51 -2.40 16.83
N CYS A 425 -4.63 -2.25 15.84
CA CYS A 425 -4.51 -1.02 15.07
C CYS A 425 -5.82 -0.73 14.34
N LYS A 426 -6.33 0.50 14.45
CA LYS A 426 -7.58 0.94 13.79
C LYS A 426 -7.31 1.61 12.45
N SER A 427 -8.23 1.45 11.50
CA SER A 427 -8.31 2.30 10.31
C SER A 427 -8.55 3.75 10.71
N LEU A 428 -7.91 4.69 10.02
CA LEU A 428 -8.12 6.13 10.22
C LEU A 428 -9.21 6.71 9.31
N LEU A 429 -9.86 5.86 8.49
CA LEU A 429 -11.02 6.28 7.70
C LEU A 429 -12.11 6.83 8.62
N TYR A 430 -12.58 8.03 8.32
CA TYR A 430 -13.59 8.76 9.08
C TYR A 430 -13.22 9.15 10.52
N SER A 431 -11.98 8.96 10.96
CA SER A 431 -11.55 9.31 12.34
C SER A 431 -11.92 10.75 12.75
N HIS A 432 -11.91 11.70 11.80
CA HIS A 432 -12.22 13.10 12.07
C HIS A 432 -13.72 13.42 12.18
N VAL A 433 -14.60 12.48 11.87
CA VAL A 433 -16.05 12.66 11.93
C VAL A 433 -16.75 11.64 12.82
N THR A 434 -15.99 10.76 13.47
CA THR A 434 -16.49 9.73 14.41
C THR A 434 -15.73 9.78 15.75
N PRO A 435 -15.82 10.88 16.50
CA PRO A 435 -15.25 10.94 17.85
C PRO A 435 -16.03 10.04 18.84
N PRO A 436 -15.39 9.61 19.97
CA PRO A 436 -14.03 9.86 20.39
C PRO A 436 -13.02 9.00 19.62
N CYS A 437 -11.74 9.36 19.69
CA CYS A 437 -10.68 8.63 19.01
C CYS A 437 -9.93 7.68 19.94
N MET A 438 -9.25 6.70 19.33
CA MET A 438 -8.68 5.51 19.96
C MET A 438 -9.79 4.54 20.42
N ILE A 439 -9.46 3.23 20.52
CA ILE A 439 -10.45 2.23 20.90
C ILE A 439 -10.97 2.41 22.33
N SER A 440 -10.16 2.97 23.21
CA SER A 440 -10.51 3.33 24.59
C SER A 440 -11.11 4.74 24.75
N GLY A 441 -11.33 5.47 23.64
CA GLY A 441 -11.93 6.80 23.65
C GLY A 441 -11.13 7.87 24.39
N ILE A 442 -9.82 7.69 24.56
CA ILE A 442 -8.97 8.57 25.37
C ILE A 442 -8.63 9.92 24.71
N ARG A 443 -8.94 10.07 23.43
CA ARG A 443 -8.78 11.35 22.71
C ARG A 443 -10.14 11.86 22.29
N GLU A 444 -10.42 13.11 22.64
CA GLU A 444 -11.70 13.74 22.35
C GLU A 444 -12.00 13.81 20.85
N ASN A 445 -10.97 14.06 20.04
CA ASN A 445 -11.06 14.18 18.58
C ASN A 445 -9.79 13.69 17.88
N ALA A 446 -9.84 13.60 16.56
CA ALA A 446 -8.74 13.08 15.75
C ALA A 446 -7.58 14.08 15.64
N GLU A 447 -7.85 15.38 15.67
CA GLU A 447 -6.82 16.41 15.66
C GLU A 447 -5.85 16.23 16.84
N LEU A 448 -6.39 16.02 18.05
CA LEU A 448 -5.59 15.71 19.24
C LEU A 448 -4.85 14.38 19.10
N ALA A 449 -5.48 13.38 18.48
CA ALA A 449 -4.85 12.08 18.26
C ALA A 449 -3.66 12.19 17.30
N VAL A 450 -3.78 12.97 16.22
CA VAL A 450 -2.67 13.21 15.24
C VAL A 450 -1.48 13.86 15.95
N ARG A 451 -1.69 14.94 16.73
CA ARG A 451 -0.59 15.61 17.46
C ARG A 451 0.04 14.67 18.49
N ALA A 452 -0.78 13.88 19.21
CA ALA A 452 -0.29 12.87 20.14
C ALA A 452 0.53 11.78 19.45
N GLY A 453 0.14 11.36 18.24
CA GLY A 453 0.89 10.39 17.42
C GLY A 453 2.29 10.90 17.08
N PHE A 454 2.43 12.14 16.62
CA PHE A 454 3.75 12.73 16.38
C PHE A 454 4.56 12.85 17.68
N LYS A 455 3.97 13.38 18.73
CA LYS A 455 4.69 13.65 19.97
C LYS A 455 5.11 12.39 20.73
N PHE A 456 4.23 11.40 20.86
CA PHE A 456 4.43 10.26 21.77
C PHE A 456 4.77 8.95 21.05
N ILE A 457 4.56 8.86 19.72
CA ILE A 457 4.87 7.67 18.94
C ILE A 457 6.04 7.89 17.98
N GLN A 458 6.10 9.08 17.36
CA GLN A 458 7.22 9.45 16.48
C GLN A 458 8.29 10.27 17.20
N PHE A 459 8.06 10.70 18.45
CA PHE A 459 8.97 11.54 19.24
C PHE A 459 9.46 12.76 18.46
N PHE A 460 8.51 13.44 17.82
CA PHE A 460 8.74 14.60 16.97
C PHE A 460 7.73 15.71 17.28
N ASP A 461 8.24 16.93 17.53
CA ASP A 461 7.40 18.10 17.72
C ASP A 461 7.02 18.69 16.36
N ILE A 462 5.87 18.25 15.84
CA ILE A 462 5.34 18.74 14.55
C ILE A 462 4.77 20.15 14.73
N ASP A 463 5.05 21.03 13.77
CA ASP A 463 4.40 22.34 13.72
C ASP A 463 2.91 22.21 13.35
N GLU A 464 2.10 23.19 13.79
CA GLU A 464 0.64 23.12 13.66
C GLU A 464 0.18 23.19 12.18
N GLU A 465 0.91 23.89 11.31
CA GLU A 465 0.58 23.97 9.89
C GLU A 465 0.75 22.59 9.22
N SER A 466 1.85 21.90 9.48
CA SER A 466 2.09 20.53 8.99
C SER A 466 1.08 19.55 9.58
N ALA A 467 0.74 19.66 10.87
CA ALA A 467 -0.28 18.82 11.52
C ALA A 467 -1.67 19.03 10.89
N ALA A 468 -2.05 20.29 10.62
CA ALA A 468 -3.31 20.61 9.95
C ALA A 468 -3.36 20.08 8.50
N CYS A 469 -2.22 19.97 7.81
CA CYS A 469 -2.17 19.29 6.51
C CYS A 469 -2.47 17.79 6.66
N VAL A 470 -1.92 17.12 7.67
CA VAL A 470 -2.25 15.70 7.96
C VAL A 470 -3.73 15.53 8.26
N ASP A 471 -4.34 16.44 9.05
CA ASP A 471 -5.78 16.43 9.28
C ASP A 471 -6.57 16.58 7.96
N ALA A 472 -6.15 17.46 7.08
CA ALA A 472 -6.79 17.66 5.77
C ALA A 472 -6.74 16.37 4.92
N TYR A 473 -5.59 15.69 4.89
CA TYR A 473 -5.45 14.39 4.22
C TYR A 473 -6.40 13.34 4.80
N LEU A 474 -6.44 13.18 6.12
CA LEU A 474 -7.29 12.18 6.77
C LEU A 474 -8.79 12.49 6.58
N LYS A 475 -9.19 13.76 6.57
CA LYS A 475 -10.56 14.20 6.21
C LYS A 475 -10.92 13.93 4.74
N ALA A 476 -9.92 13.94 3.86
CA ALA A 476 -10.11 13.68 2.44
C ALA A 476 -10.21 12.19 2.07
N LEU A 477 -9.89 11.28 2.99
CA LEU A 477 -10.00 9.83 2.75
C LEU A 477 -11.40 9.44 2.30
N ARG A 478 -11.47 8.51 1.36
CA ARG A 478 -12.73 7.95 0.86
C ARG A 478 -12.73 6.42 1.02
N PRO A 479 -13.88 5.81 1.29
CA PRO A 479 -13.98 4.36 1.36
C PRO A 479 -13.75 3.74 -0.02
N VAL A 480 -13.13 2.58 -0.01
CA VAL A 480 -13.03 1.72 -1.18
C VAL A 480 -14.32 0.92 -1.32
N PRO A 481 -14.91 0.82 -2.52
CA PRO A 481 -16.10 -0.01 -2.74
C PRO A 481 -15.85 -1.47 -2.31
N SER A 482 -16.77 -2.01 -1.54
CA SER A 482 -16.64 -3.39 -1.06
C SER A 482 -16.62 -4.40 -2.22
N PRO A 483 -15.71 -5.39 -2.23
CA PRO A 483 -15.71 -6.48 -3.20
C PRO A 483 -16.90 -7.45 -3.06
N TYR A 484 -17.69 -7.33 -1.99
CA TYR A 484 -18.92 -8.10 -1.76
C TYR A 484 -20.15 -7.48 -2.42
N LEU A 485 -20.03 -6.28 -2.99
CA LEU A 485 -21.08 -5.69 -3.81
C LEU A 485 -21.13 -6.33 -5.19
N VAL A 486 -22.34 -6.51 -5.71
CA VAL A 486 -22.60 -6.98 -7.08
C VAL A 486 -23.09 -5.77 -7.89
N ASP A 487 -22.30 -5.35 -8.88
CA ASP A 487 -22.58 -4.13 -9.67
C ASP A 487 -22.87 -2.88 -8.81
N GLY A 488 -22.15 -2.74 -7.69
CA GLY A 488 -22.31 -1.63 -6.75
C GLY A 488 -23.55 -1.71 -5.85
N GLN A 489 -24.27 -2.86 -5.85
CA GLN A 489 -25.48 -3.09 -5.06
C GLN A 489 -25.27 -4.27 -4.09
N LEU A 490 -26.08 -4.32 -3.05
CA LEU A 490 -26.11 -5.47 -2.14
C LEU A 490 -26.48 -6.76 -2.91
N SER A 491 -25.76 -7.85 -2.66
CA SER A 491 -26.14 -9.18 -3.12
C SER A 491 -27.50 -9.60 -2.52
N LYS A 492 -28.19 -10.56 -3.13
CA LYS A 492 -29.43 -11.10 -2.56
C LYS A 492 -29.23 -11.59 -1.11
N LYS A 493 -28.09 -12.21 -0.83
CA LYS A 493 -27.73 -12.70 0.50
C LYS A 493 -27.49 -11.52 1.46
N ALA A 494 -26.81 -10.45 1.03
CA ALA A 494 -26.60 -9.25 1.83
C ALA A 494 -27.95 -8.53 2.15
N VAL A 495 -28.91 -8.53 1.23
CA VAL A 495 -30.27 -8.00 1.49
C VAL A 495 -30.96 -8.78 2.61
N GLU A 496 -30.87 -10.11 2.63
CA GLU A 496 -31.36 -10.91 3.76
C GLU A 496 -30.56 -10.62 5.05
N GLY A 497 -29.25 -10.45 4.95
CA GLY A 497 -28.39 -10.08 6.07
C GLY A 497 -28.78 -8.73 6.69
N ARG A 498 -29.20 -7.75 5.89
CA ARG A 498 -29.72 -6.47 6.42
C ARG A 498 -30.95 -6.69 7.29
N LYS A 499 -31.87 -7.58 6.92
CA LYS A 499 -33.05 -7.91 7.75
C LYS A 499 -32.64 -8.55 9.08
N VAL A 500 -31.57 -9.39 9.05
CA VAL A 500 -31.00 -9.97 10.28
C VAL A 500 -30.37 -8.89 11.15
N PHE A 501 -29.61 -7.95 10.57
CA PHE A 501 -29.02 -6.80 11.26
C PHE A 501 -30.10 -5.96 11.98
N GLU A 502 -31.22 -5.69 11.30
CA GLU A 502 -32.38 -4.98 11.87
C GLU A 502 -33.07 -5.81 12.97
N LYS A 503 -33.30 -7.11 12.74
CA LYS A 503 -33.88 -8.06 13.71
C LYS A 503 -33.09 -8.10 15.01
N LEU A 504 -31.76 -8.15 14.90
CA LEU A 504 -30.84 -8.22 16.04
C LEU A 504 -30.61 -6.85 16.69
N LYS A 505 -31.15 -5.76 16.12
CA LYS A 505 -30.99 -4.38 16.59
C LYS A 505 -29.53 -3.91 16.62
N CYS A 506 -28.69 -4.38 15.71
CA CYS A 506 -27.29 -3.95 15.60
C CYS A 506 -27.19 -2.42 15.40
N GLY A 507 -28.17 -1.81 14.74
CA GLY A 507 -28.29 -0.36 14.57
C GLY A 507 -28.52 0.43 15.86
N ALA A 508 -28.63 -0.22 17.03
CA ALA A 508 -28.67 0.49 18.32
C ALA A 508 -27.32 1.16 18.66
N CYS A 509 -26.22 0.50 18.24
CA CYS A 509 -24.87 1.02 18.35
C CYS A 509 -24.33 1.43 16.97
N HIS A 510 -24.48 0.57 15.96
CA HIS A 510 -24.00 0.80 14.60
C HIS A 510 -25.05 1.56 13.75
N SER A 511 -25.24 2.85 14.06
CA SER A 511 -26.27 3.72 13.48
C SER A 511 -25.72 4.88 12.67
N GLY A 512 -26.62 5.61 12.01
CA GLY A 512 -26.28 6.82 11.25
C GLY A 512 -25.46 6.53 9.98
N PRO A 513 -24.95 7.58 9.33
CA PRO A 513 -24.27 7.48 8.04
C PRO A 513 -22.91 6.77 8.11
N TYR A 514 -22.32 6.70 9.30
CA TYR A 514 -21.03 6.04 9.53
C TYR A 514 -21.14 4.70 10.26
N PHE A 515 -22.36 4.19 10.51
CA PHE A 515 -22.60 2.95 11.27
C PHE A 515 -21.87 2.93 12.62
N THR A 516 -21.96 4.05 13.35
CA THR A 516 -21.49 4.20 14.74
C THR A 516 -22.38 5.22 15.46
N ASP A 517 -22.66 5.00 16.74
CA ASP A 517 -23.33 5.97 17.60
C ASP A 517 -22.36 6.93 18.31
N MET A 518 -21.05 6.78 18.03
CA MET A 518 -19.98 7.61 18.61
C MET A 518 -19.98 7.58 20.15
N LYS A 519 -20.27 6.42 20.72
CA LYS A 519 -20.35 6.20 22.17
C LYS A 519 -19.49 5.02 22.61
N MET A 520 -19.18 5.04 23.90
CA MET A 520 -18.48 3.95 24.56
C MET A 520 -19.48 2.92 25.07
N HIS A 521 -19.18 1.63 24.84
CA HIS A 521 -20.00 0.51 25.31
C HIS A 521 -19.16 -0.54 26.03
N ARG A 522 -19.67 -1.05 27.14
CA ARG A 522 -19.10 -2.20 27.85
C ARG A 522 -19.56 -3.47 27.15
N ILE A 523 -18.70 -4.05 26.33
CA ILE A 523 -18.98 -5.24 25.54
C ILE A 523 -17.89 -6.27 25.81
N GLY A 524 -18.29 -7.55 25.97
CA GLY A 524 -17.39 -8.67 26.23
C GLY A 524 -17.05 -8.84 27.72
N GLU A 525 -16.26 -9.85 28.01
CA GLU A 525 -15.91 -10.24 29.37
C GLU A 525 -14.77 -9.41 29.96
N ASN A 526 -13.90 -8.87 29.10
CA ASN A 526 -12.71 -8.14 29.51
C ASN A 526 -12.97 -6.66 29.45
N VAL A 527 -13.25 -6.05 30.60
CA VAL A 527 -13.57 -4.61 30.72
C VAL A 527 -12.48 -3.92 31.53
N GLU A 528 -11.29 -3.85 30.95
CA GLU A 528 -10.14 -3.13 31.55
C GLU A 528 -10.39 -1.63 31.63
N PHE A 529 -11.28 -1.10 30.79
CA PHE A 529 -11.70 0.30 30.78
C PHE A 529 -13.11 0.42 31.35
N GLU A 530 -13.26 1.26 32.35
CA GLU A 530 -14.54 1.50 33.02
C GLU A 530 -15.65 1.94 32.04
N LYS A 531 -15.30 2.76 31.06
CA LYS A 531 -16.23 3.24 30.03
C LYS A 531 -16.50 2.22 28.91
N GLY A 532 -15.72 1.15 28.81
CA GLY A 532 -15.76 0.17 27.72
C GLY A 532 -15.01 0.64 26.47
N TRP A 533 -15.53 0.28 25.30
CA TRP A 533 -14.89 0.48 24.01
C TRP A 533 -15.70 1.41 23.11
N ASP A 534 -15.00 2.21 22.31
CA ASP A 534 -15.60 3.04 21.27
C ASP A 534 -16.26 2.15 20.18
N THR A 535 -17.49 2.51 19.78
CA THR A 535 -18.19 1.84 18.67
C THR A 535 -17.51 2.19 17.34
N PRO A 536 -16.82 1.24 16.68
CA PRO A 536 -16.16 1.53 15.41
C PRO A 536 -17.18 1.69 14.28
N THR A 537 -16.82 2.46 13.25
CA THR A 537 -17.55 2.46 11.98
C THR A 537 -17.56 1.06 11.36
N LEU A 538 -18.67 0.66 10.70
CA LEU A 538 -18.70 -0.56 9.88
C LEU A 538 -18.40 -0.30 8.41
N ILE A 539 -18.23 0.96 7.99
CA ILE A 539 -17.87 1.26 6.60
C ILE A 539 -16.45 0.77 6.33
N GLU A 540 -16.29 0.00 5.25
CA GLU A 540 -15.04 -0.65 4.85
C GLU A 540 -14.54 -1.70 5.89
N VAL A 541 -15.43 -2.21 6.74
CA VAL A 541 -15.08 -3.20 7.77
C VAL A 541 -14.53 -4.50 7.17
N TRP A 542 -14.94 -4.86 5.95
CA TRP A 542 -14.43 -6.01 5.19
C TRP A 542 -12.89 -6.00 5.03
N ARG A 543 -12.27 -4.82 5.12
CA ARG A 543 -10.83 -4.62 4.95
C ARG A 543 -10.08 -4.55 6.27
N THR A 544 -10.75 -4.43 7.42
CA THR A 544 -10.14 -4.11 8.71
C THR A 544 -9.98 -5.30 9.65
N ALA A 545 -9.97 -6.53 9.14
CA ALA A 545 -9.58 -7.70 9.94
C ALA A 545 -8.13 -7.55 10.49
N PRO A 546 -7.79 -8.17 11.65
CA PRO A 546 -8.66 -8.90 12.55
C PRO A 546 -9.53 -7.95 13.40
N TYR A 547 -10.59 -8.50 13.97
CA TYR A 547 -11.63 -7.72 14.63
C TYR A 547 -11.55 -7.81 16.16
N LEU A 548 -12.39 -7.00 16.83
CA LEU A 548 -12.42 -6.76 18.26
C LEU A 548 -11.23 -5.89 18.72
N PHE A 549 -11.27 -5.45 20.00
CA PHE A 549 -10.29 -4.50 20.52
C PHE A 549 -8.84 -5.02 20.48
N ASN A 550 -8.67 -6.33 20.58
CA ASN A 550 -7.39 -7.04 20.61
C ASN A 550 -7.15 -7.90 19.36
N GLY A 551 -7.95 -7.75 18.30
CA GLY A 551 -7.78 -8.53 17.09
C GLY A 551 -7.95 -10.05 17.25
N SER A 552 -8.73 -10.50 18.25
CA SER A 552 -8.91 -11.91 18.57
C SER A 552 -9.85 -12.67 17.63
N ALA A 553 -10.54 -11.98 16.73
CA ALA A 553 -11.37 -12.58 15.67
C ALA A 553 -10.75 -12.34 14.30
N ALA A 554 -10.32 -13.39 13.61
CA ALA A 554 -9.75 -13.27 12.27
C ALA A 554 -10.80 -12.90 11.21
N THR A 555 -12.06 -13.28 11.41
CA THR A 555 -13.16 -13.06 10.48
C THR A 555 -14.39 -12.47 11.17
N LEU A 556 -15.26 -11.79 10.39
CA LEU A 556 -16.56 -11.33 10.90
C LEU A 556 -17.46 -12.48 11.33
N GLU A 557 -17.34 -13.64 10.70
CA GLU A 557 -18.10 -14.83 11.12
C GLU A 557 -17.70 -15.23 12.56
N GLU A 558 -16.42 -15.19 12.91
CA GLU A 558 -15.96 -15.46 14.28
C GLU A 558 -16.49 -14.45 15.29
N VAL A 559 -16.62 -13.17 14.92
CA VAL A 559 -17.22 -12.14 15.76
C VAL A 559 -18.64 -12.55 16.19
N PHE A 560 -19.43 -13.15 15.29
CA PHE A 560 -20.79 -13.58 15.58
C PHE A 560 -20.85 -14.98 16.18
N THR A 561 -20.05 -15.94 15.71
CA THR A 561 -20.14 -17.35 16.12
C THR A 561 -19.40 -17.66 17.40
N LYS A 562 -18.15 -17.19 17.52
CA LYS A 562 -17.25 -17.44 18.65
C LYS A 562 -17.48 -16.43 19.77
N TYR A 563 -17.43 -15.15 19.44
CA TYR A 563 -17.52 -14.05 20.41
C TYR A 563 -18.95 -13.58 20.67
N LYS A 564 -19.93 -14.13 19.96
CA LYS A 564 -21.38 -13.89 20.17
C LYS A 564 -21.80 -12.42 20.11
N HIS A 565 -20.98 -11.55 19.54
CA HIS A 565 -21.25 -10.12 19.48
C HIS A 565 -22.63 -9.83 18.83
N GLY A 566 -23.52 -9.22 19.59
CA GLY A 566 -24.86 -8.85 19.14
C GLY A 566 -25.86 -10.01 18.94
N VAL A 567 -25.43 -11.28 19.13
CA VAL A 567 -26.29 -12.46 18.92
C VAL A 567 -26.59 -13.25 20.21
N GLU A 568 -26.09 -12.82 21.34
CA GLU A 568 -26.16 -13.53 22.62
C GLU A 568 -27.58 -13.81 23.11
N LYS A 569 -28.52 -12.89 22.86
CA LYS A 569 -29.87 -12.90 23.41
C LYS A 569 -30.94 -13.52 22.47
N GLN A 570 -30.55 -13.96 21.29
CA GLN A 570 -31.48 -14.47 20.28
C GLN A 570 -30.96 -15.73 19.62
N LYS A 571 -31.91 -16.64 19.28
CA LYS A 571 -31.55 -17.78 18.41
C LYS A 571 -31.35 -17.29 16.98
N VAL A 572 -30.12 -17.43 16.48
CA VAL A 572 -29.72 -17.07 15.12
C VAL A 572 -29.24 -18.35 14.42
N SER A 573 -29.82 -18.66 13.28
CA SER A 573 -29.43 -19.83 12.50
C SER A 573 -28.10 -19.61 11.76
N PRO A 574 -27.38 -20.68 11.39
CA PRO A 574 -26.16 -20.55 10.58
C PRO A 574 -26.37 -19.76 9.28
N LYS A 575 -27.52 -19.93 8.62
CA LYS A 575 -27.86 -19.16 7.41
C LYS A 575 -28.05 -17.66 7.68
N GLU A 576 -28.62 -17.31 8.83
CA GLU A 576 -28.75 -15.90 9.23
C GLU A 576 -27.38 -15.31 9.56
N ILE A 577 -26.48 -16.05 10.20
CA ILE A 577 -25.09 -15.61 10.44
C ILE A 577 -24.37 -15.38 9.12
N GLU A 578 -24.46 -16.29 8.18
CA GLU A 578 -23.84 -16.16 6.86
C GLU A 578 -24.39 -14.94 6.09
N ALA A 579 -25.68 -14.70 6.15
CA ALA A 579 -26.30 -13.53 5.52
C ALA A 579 -25.89 -12.23 6.21
N LEU A 580 -25.85 -12.20 7.55
CA LEU A 580 -25.39 -11.06 8.34
C LEU A 580 -23.92 -10.72 8.02
N THR A 581 -23.05 -11.73 7.97
CA THR A 581 -21.64 -11.58 7.60
C THR A 581 -21.49 -10.98 6.21
N GLU A 582 -22.26 -11.46 5.23
CA GLU A 582 -22.28 -10.93 3.87
C GLU A 582 -22.73 -9.46 3.83
N TYR A 583 -23.78 -9.10 4.58
CA TYR A 583 -24.24 -7.71 4.67
C TYR A 583 -23.19 -6.80 5.27
N VAL A 584 -22.62 -7.17 6.41
CA VAL A 584 -21.61 -6.37 7.10
C VAL A 584 -20.35 -6.24 6.23
N ASN A 585 -19.95 -7.29 5.51
CA ASN A 585 -18.86 -7.20 4.52
C ASN A 585 -19.21 -6.31 3.32
N SER A 586 -20.47 -6.03 3.07
CA SER A 586 -20.90 -5.17 1.94
C SER A 586 -20.88 -3.68 2.28
N LEU A 587 -20.61 -3.31 3.55
CA LEU A 587 -20.57 -1.92 4.04
C LEU A 587 -19.14 -1.26 3.84
#